data_d02cdc225907e17817fb5ac4d7cf9d35
#
_entry.id   d02cdc225907e17817fb5ac4d7cf9d35
#
_cell.length_a   1.000
_cell.length_b   1.000
_cell.length_c   1.000
_cell.angle_alpha   90.00
_cell.angle_beta   90.00
_cell.angle_gamma   90.00
#
_symmetry.space_group_name_H-M   'P 1'
#
loop_
_entity.id
_entity.type
_entity.pdbx_description
1 polymer ?
#
loop_
_entity_poly.entity_id
_entity_poly.type
_entity_poly.pdbx_seq_one_letter_code
_entity_poly.pdbx_strand_id
1 'polypeptide(L)'
;MSTSTEGKTPSNGPQSDDNKRTIIFVGVAVACLAITGILDWANRPARIKEYGKLGKEFYPDFTDPTVATSLSVKVINADNLKPLEFSVKQANNGRWVIPSHHNYPADAADQLAQTASSVIGIKREAMVTRWPSDHARYGVVDPETDSVTVDELEGIGKRLTFRGKDDEVLASFIIGKQEEGKENRFYVRHPAEDETYIAELSIDLSTKFGDWVKTDLLDIQGSDILKVDLQDYSFEERGMSLAVTNTIETKLTRPTSAEDWKMEGLDETTKQVNTEAISATVNTLADLAIAGVRPKQPGLTGELELDRSVVANQRDVDRLQNDLMSRGFLLQPSKSNPEELRLIAREGELAVGTADGLSYQLHFGRAFAGSDEELEIGFSTGASSK
;
A
#
# COMPACT_ATOMS: atom_id res chain seq x y z
N MET A 1 117.49 41.10 -30.75
CA MET A 1 116.65 41.96 -29.87
C MET A 1 115.36 41.24 -29.58
N SER A 2 115.25 40.92 -28.35
CA SER A 2 114.20 40.14 -27.71
C SER A 2 112.89 40.82 -27.73
N THR A 3 111.83 40.07 -27.73
CA THR A 3 110.71 40.30 -26.84
C THR A 3 109.86 39.05 -26.75
N SER A 4 109.76 38.54 -25.54
CA SER A 4 108.87 37.49 -25.05
C SER A 4 107.46 37.95 -25.05
N THR A 5 106.56 37.04 -25.40
CA THR A 5 105.07 37.23 -25.08
C THR A 5 104.62 36.04 -24.31
N GLU A 6 104.27 36.31 -23.07
CA GLU A 6 103.66 35.36 -22.11
C GLU A 6 102.26 34.96 -22.53
N GLY A 7 102.01 33.69 -22.55
CA GLY A 7 100.68 33.15 -22.75
C GLY A 7 99.92 33.11 -21.44
N LYS A 8 98.69 33.59 -21.46
CA LYS A 8 97.73 33.58 -20.35
C LYS A 8 96.77 32.44 -20.55
N THR A 9 96.85 31.44 -19.70
CA THR A 9 95.86 30.33 -19.59
C THR A 9 94.56 30.81 -19.03
N PRO A 10 93.36 30.39 -19.58
CA PRO A 10 92.08 30.69 -18.97
C PRO A 10 91.87 29.70 -17.84
N SER A 11 91.47 30.22 -16.67
CA SER A 11 91.05 29.45 -15.52
C SER A 11 89.57 28.95 -15.72
N ASN A 12 89.42 27.63 -15.70
CA ASN A 12 88.12 26.98 -15.60
C ASN A 12 87.57 27.22 -14.18
N GLY A 13 86.56 28.09 -14.06
CA GLY A 13 85.74 28.23 -12.86
C GLY A 13 84.60 27.14 -12.78
N PRO A 14 84.00 26.89 -11.63
CA PRO A 14 83.11 25.74 -11.39
C PRO A 14 81.77 25.94 -12.03
N GLN A 15 81.61 25.51 -13.28
CA GLN A 15 80.32 25.54 -14.03
C GLN A 15 79.34 24.41 -13.65
N SER A 16 79.71 23.48 -12.73
CA SER A 16 78.92 22.30 -12.42
C SER A 16 77.88 22.48 -11.32
N ASP A 17 78.01 23.45 -10.42
CA ASP A 17 77.11 23.63 -9.28
C ASP A 17 75.88 24.51 -9.62
N ASP A 18 76.03 25.45 -10.56
CA ASP A 18 74.91 26.30 -10.99
C ASP A 18 73.86 25.52 -11.80
N ASN A 19 74.33 24.55 -12.63
CA ASN A 19 73.44 23.68 -13.38
C ASN A 19 72.62 22.77 -12.46
N LYS A 20 73.21 22.27 -11.36
CA LYS A 20 72.48 21.45 -10.36
C LYS A 20 71.46 22.28 -9.62
N ARG A 21 71.75 23.49 -9.22
CA ARG A 21 70.83 24.43 -8.58
C ARG A 21 69.71 24.79 -9.52
N THR A 22 69.95 25.07 -10.77
CA THR A 22 68.94 25.36 -11.78
C THR A 22 67.98 24.17 -11.99
N ILE A 23 68.52 22.94 -12.07
CA ILE A 23 67.67 21.73 -12.17
C ILE A 23 66.81 21.54 -10.96
N ILE A 24 67.31 21.80 -9.73
CA ILE A 24 66.53 21.74 -8.50
C ILE A 24 65.39 22.78 -8.50
N PHE A 25 65.70 24.04 -8.89
CA PHE A 25 64.66 25.08 -8.97
C PHE A 25 63.56 24.78 -10.01
N VAL A 26 63.96 24.28 -11.18
CA VAL A 26 63.00 23.83 -12.21
C VAL A 26 62.14 22.66 -11.72
N GLY A 27 62.77 21.68 -11.04
CA GLY A 27 62.06 20.55 -10.44
C GLY A 27 61.01 20.99 -9.39
N VAL A 28 61.38 21.91 -8.49
CA VAL A 28 60.47 22.49 -7.51
C VAL A 28 59.34 23.28 -8.19
N ALA A 29 59.63 24.08 -9.21
CA ALA A 29 58.61 24.82 -9.94
C ALA A 29 57.61 23.90 -10.65
N VAL A 30 58.06 22.82 -11.26
CA VAL A 30 57.22 21.80 -11.90
C VAL A 30 56.36 21.08 -10.85
N ALA A 31 56.95 20.74 -9.70
CA ALA A 31 56.19 20.13 -8.61
C ALA A 31 55.12 21.06 -8.05
N CYS A 32 55.40 22.34 -7.85
CA CYS A 32 54.41 23.33 -7.43
C CYS A 32 53.28 23.51 -8.45
N LEU A 33 53.59 23.54 -9.74
CA LEU A 33 52.58 23.61 -10.80
C LEU A 33 51.71 22.34 -10.88
N ALA A 34 52.33 21.17 -10.66
CA ALA A 34 51.57 19.92 -10.58
C ALA A 34 50.64 19.89 -9.37
N ILE A 35 51.11 20.32 -8.19
CA ILE A 35 50.28 20.41 -6.96
C ILE A 35 49.15 21.41 -7.15
N THR A 36 49.44 22.60 -7.72
CA THR A 36 48.38 23.60 -7.99
C THR A 36 47.34 23.07 -9.01
N GLY A 37 47.80 22.36 -10.04
CA GLY A 37 46.90 21.74 -11.02
C GLY A 37 46.03 20.64 -10.43
N ILE A 38 46.58 19.83 -9.53
CA ILE A 38 45.81 18.79 -8.80
C ILE A 38 44.82 19.43 -7.84
N LEU A 39 45.23 20.48 -7.11
CA LEU A 39 44.35 21.21 -6.20
C LEU A 39 43.21 21.94 -6.96
N ASP A 40 43.53 22.56 -8.10
CA ASP A 40 42.51 23.19 -8.94
C ASP A 40 41.56 22.16 -9.53
N TRP A 41 42.04 21.00 -9.95
CA TRP A 41 41.22 19.91 -10.42
C TRP A 41 40.34 19.32 -9.33
N ALA A 42 40.90 19.13 -8.12
CA ALA A 42 40.16 18.61 -6.96
C ALA A 42 39.15 19.61 -6.40
N ASN A 43 39.44 20.92 -6.48
CA ASN A 43 38.56 22.00 -6.01
C ASN A 43 37.69 22.63 -7.11
N ARG A 44 37.68 22.05 -8.31
CA ARG A 44 36.78 22.57 -9.35
C ARG A 44 35.34 22.44 -8.84
N PRO A 45 34.62 23.54 -8.65
CA PRO A 45 33.21 23.47 -8.34
C PRO A 45 32.51 22.63 -9.42
N ALA A 46 31.70 21.70 -8.99
CA ALA A 46 30.92 20.86 -9.90
C ALA A 46 30.25 21.78 -10.94
N ARG A 47 30.62 21.61 -12.19
CA ARG A 47 30.11 22.52 -13.24
C ARG A 47 28.59 22.43 -13.30
N ILE A 48 27.97 23.60 -13.32
CA ILE A 48 26.61 24.04 -13.65
C ILE A 48 25.74 23.09 -14.56
N LYS A 49 26.02 21.80 -14.65
CA LYS A 49 25.12 20.81 -15.25
C LYS A 49 23.80 20.68 -14.47
N GLU A 50 23.81 21.06 -13.19
CA GLU A 50 22.69 20.91 -12.26
C GLU A 50 21.56 21.89 -12.51
N TYR A 51 21.84 23.10 -12.97
CA TYR A 51 20.81 24.06 -13.38
C TYR A 51 20.09 23.68 -14.67
N GLY A 52 20.64 22.75 -15.44
CA GLY A 52 20.04 22.29 -16.69
C GLY A 52 18.73 21.48 -16.53
N LYS A 53 18.40 21.05 -15.29
CA LYS A 53 17.17 20.32 -14.98
C LYS A 53 16.03 21.22 -14.51
N LEU A 54 16.32 22.44 -14.06
CA LEU A 54 15.30 23.40 -13.62
C LEU A 54 14.32 23.73 -14.75
N GLY A 55 13.05 23.75 -14.41
CA GLY A 55 11.94 24.00 -15.34
C GLY A 55 11.61 22.82 -16.26
N LYS A 56 12.40 21.75 -16.22
CA LYS A 56 12.12 20.52 -16.97
C LYS A 56 11.21 19.59 -16.18
N GLU A 57 10.46 18.82 -16.90
CA GLU A 57 9.62 17.78 -16.33
C GLU A 57 10.47 16.67 -15.69
N PHE A 58 9.93 16.03 -14.65
CA PHE A 58 10.58 14.85 -14.05
C PHE A 58 10.61 13.67 -15.02
N TYR A 59 9.51 13.46 -15.73
CA TYR A 59 9.30 12.34 -16.65
C TYR A 59 8.70 12.84 -17.96
N PRO A 60 9.52 13.38 -18.89
CA PRO A 60 9.04 13.98 -20.14
C PRO A 60 8.44 12.95 -21.11
N ASP A 61 8.81 11.68 -20.96
CA ASP A 61 8.32 10.60 -21.84
C ASP A 61 6.96 10.05 -21.38
N PHE A 62 6.55 10.35 -20.14
CA PHE A 62 5.25 9.95 -19.61
C PHE A 62 4.20 11.03 -19.90
N THR A 63 3.54 10.92 -21.05
CA THR A 63 2.57 11.91 -21.58
C THR A 63 1.15 11.41 -21.66
N ASP A 64 0.92 10.09 -21.63
CA ASP A 64 -0.38 9.46 -21.73
C ASP A 64 -0.68 8.66 -20.45
N PRO A 65 -1.67 9.09 -19.62
CA PRO A 65 -2.01 8.38 -18.39
C PRO A 65 -2.57 6.98 -18.62
N THR A 66 -3.11 6.70 -19.81
CA THR A 66 -3.76 5.42 -20.12
C THR A 66 -2.77 4.26 -20.33
N VAL A 67 -1.47 4.57 -20.52
CA VAL A 67 -0.43 3.54 -20.62
C VAL A 67 -0.03 2.96 -19.25
N ALA A 68 -0.43 3.62 -18.16
CA ALA A 68 -0.18 3.13 -16.82
C ALA A 68 -1.07 1.92 -16.51
N THR A 69 -0.45 0.79 -16.24
CA THR A 69 -1.12 -0.47 -15.88
C THR A 69 -0.97 -0.83 -14.41
N SER A 70 -0.15 -0.09 -13.68
CA SER A 70 -0.09 -0.19 -12.22
C SER A 70 0.34 1.10 -11.54
N LEU A 71 -0.11 1.23 -10.32
CA LEU A 71 0.26 2.26 -9.36
C LEU A 71 0.68 1.58 -8.08
N SER A 72 1.80 2.00 -7.49
CA SER A 72 2.16 1.63 -6.12
C SER A 72 2.51 2.86 -5.29
N VAL A 73 2.08 2.84 -4.04
CA VAL A 73 2.41 3.84 -3.02
C VAL A 73 3.09 3.12 -1.87
N LYS A 74 4.34 3.49 -1.57
CA LYS A 74 5.07 2.98 -0.41
C LYS A 74 5.20 4.07 0.64
N VAL A 75 4.88 3.71 1.86
CA VAL A 75 5.00 4.54 3.06
C VAL A 75 5.65 3.72 4.18
N ILE A 76 6.11 4.38 5.24
CA ILE A 76 6.45 3.66 6.48
C ILE A 76 5.23 3.68 7.40
N ASN A 77 4.83 2.52 7.85
CA ASN A 77 3.81 2.39 8.87
C ASN A 77 4.37 2.88 10.21
N ALA A 78 3.69 3.85 10.83
CA ALA A 78 4.14 4.49 12.06
C ALA A 78 4.11 3.54 13.28
N ASP A 79 3.23 2.53 13.29
CA ASP A 79 3.04 1.66 14.44
C ASP A 79 4.14 0.58 14.55
N ASN A 80 4.61 0.08 13.42
CA ASN A 80 5.58 -1.03 13.38
C ASN A 80 6.90 -0.68 12.69
N LEU A 81 7.05 0.54 12.17
CA LEU A 81 8.24 1.09 11.48
C LEU A 81 8.66 0.25 10.25
N LYS A 82 7.71 -0.44 9.63
CA LYS A 82 7.96 -1.25 8.44
C LYS A 82 7.41 -0.59 7.18
N PRO A 83 8.04 -0.82 6.03
CA PRO A 83 7.47 -0.41 4.77
C PRO A 83 6.10 -1.06 4.54
N LEU A 84 5.11 -0.23 4.23
CA LEU A 84 3.79 -0.62 3.78
C LEU A 84 3.66 -0.22 2.32
N GLU A 85 3.31 -1.18 1.47
CA GLU A 85 3.06 -0.94 0.06
C GLU A 85 1.58 -1.20 -0.25
N PHE A 86 0.91 -0.16 -0.70
CA PHE A 86 -0.39 -0.27 -1.34
C PHE A 86 -0.19 -0.28 -2.86
N SER A 87 -0.81 -1.20 -3.57
CA SER A 87 -0.68 -1.25 -5.02
C SER A 87 -1.97 -1.69 -5.70
N VAL A 88 -2.20 -1.09 -6.86
CA VAL A 88 -3.28 -1.44 -7.77
C VAL A 88 -2.68 -1.75 -9.13
N LYS A 89 -3.08 -2.84 -9.76
CA LYS A 89 -2.58 -3.21 -11.09
C LYS A 89 -3.64 -3.87 -11.95
N GLN A 90 -3.46 -3.75 -13.24
CA GLN A 90 -4.25 -4.48 -14.21
C GLN A 90 -3.71 -5.92 -14.36
N ALA A 91 -4.55 -6.90 -14.10
CA ALA A 91 -4.23 -8.30 -14.30
C ALA A 91 -4.28 -8.67 -15.80
N ASN A 92 -3.73 -9.83 -16.17
CA ASN A 92 -3.68 -10.31 -17.57
C ASN A 92 -5.05 -10.42 -18.26
N ASN A 93 -6.13 -10.54 -17.50
CA ASN A 93 -7.50 -10.58 -17.99
C ASN A 93 -8.14 -9.19 -18.16
N GLY A 94 -7.37 -8.12 -18.00
CA GLY A 94 -7.82 -6.73 -18.08
C GLY A 94 -8.53 -6.19 -16.85
N ARG A 95 -8.75 -7.01 -15.81
CA ARG A 95 -9.37 -6.55 -14.55
C ARG A 95 -8.35 -5.85 -13.66
N TRP A 96 -8.78 -4.80 -12.99
CA TRP A 96 -8.00 -4.16 -11.95
C TRP A 96 -8.08 -4.95 -10.65
N VAL A 97 -6.96 -5.10 -9.97
CA VAL A 97 -6.84 -5.84 -8.71
C VAL A 97 -5.91 -5.12 -7.75
N ILE A 98 -6.06 -5.41 -6.45
CA ILE A 98 -5.22 -4.89 -5.37
C ILE A 98 -4.34 -6.04 -4.85
N PRO A 99 -3.08 -6.16 -5.29
CA PRO A 99 -2.19 -7.26 -4.90
C PRO A 99 -1.95 -7.35 -3.39
N SER A 100 -1.82 -6.22 -2.72
CA SER A 100 -1.67 -6.14 -1.26
C SER A 100 -2.88 -6.70 -0.50
N HIS A 101 -4.06 -6.77 -1.15
CA HIS A 101 -5.32 -7.27 -0.60
C HIS A 101 -5.80 -8.53 -1.35
N HIS A 102 -4.90 -9.50 -1.47
CA HIS A 102 -5.20 -10.83 -2.06
C HIS A 102 -5.71 -10.80 -3.51
N ASN A 103 -5.29 -9.80 -4.29
CA ASN A 103 -5.78 -9.55 -5.66
C ASN A 103 -7.30 -9.31 -5.71
N TYR A 104 -7.86 -8.67 -4.70
CA TYR A 104 -9.27 -8.28 -4.71
C TYR A 104 -9.55 -7.36 -5.91
N PRO A 105 -10.71 -7.52 -6.57
CA PRO A 105 -11.09 -6.65 -7.68
C PRO A 105 -11.18 -5.19 -7.25
N ALA A 106 -10.54 -4.32 -8.02
CA ALA A 106 -10.54 -2.88 -7.78
C ALA A 106 -11.43 -2.16 -8.80
N ASP A 107 -12.08 -1.09 -8.37
CA ASP A 107 -12.72 -0.09 -9.23
C ASP A 107 -11.77 1.10 -9.39
N ALA A 108 -10.65 0.84 -10.07
CA ALA A 108 -9.48 1.73 -10.01
C ALA A 108 -9.17 2.45 -11.32
N ALA A 109 -9.87 2.15 -12.41
CA ALA A 109 -9.50 2.66 -13.74
C ALA A 109 -9.51 4.19 -13.80
N ASP A 110 -10.59 4.82 -13.34
CA ASP A 110 -10.74 6.27 -13.39
C ASP A 110 -9.83 6.97 -12.39
N GLN A 111 -9.71 6.43 -11.17
CA GLN A 111 -8.87 7.00 -10.13
C GLN A 111 -7.38 6.89 -10.49
N LEU A 112 -6.95 5.77 -11.07
CA LEU A 112 -5.59 5.62 -11.55
C LEU A 112 -5.29 6.58 -12.69
N ALA A 113 -6.21 6.73 -13.65
CA ALA A 113 -6.05 7.67 -14.75
C ALA A 113 -5.98 9.12 -14.26
N GLN A 114 -6.80 9.50 -13.27
CA GLN A 114 -6.74 10.82 -12.64
C GLN A 114 -5.41 11.04 -11.91
N THR A 115 -4.97 10.08 -11.11
CA THR A 115 -3.69 10.15 -10.39
C THR A 115 -2.52 10.20 -11.36
N ALA A 116 -2.53 9.41 -12.44
CA ALA A 116 -1.52 9.45 -13.48
C ALA A 116 -1.50 10.82 -14.21
N SER A 117 -2.68 11.35 -14.53
CA SER A 117 -2.78 12.68 -15.16
C SER A 117 -2.24 13.80 -14.28
N SER A 118 -2.38 13.69 -12.96
CA SER A 118 -1.90 14.71 -12.01
C SER A 118 -0.38 14.74 -11.87
N VAL A 119 0.32 13.68 -12.29
CA VAL A 119 1.80 13.62 -12.25
C VAL A 119 2.45 13.88 -13.60
N ILE A 120 1.69 13.86 -14.70
CA ILE A 120 2.19 14.20 -16.02
C ILE A 120 2.51 15.68 -16.08
N GLY A 121 3.67 16.02 -16.64
CA GLY A 121 4.09 17.39 -16.81
C GLY A 121 4.61 18.10 -15.55
N ILE A 122 4.75 17.39 -14.42
CA ILE A 122 5.34 17.95 -13.19
C ILE A 122 6.75 18.44 -13.47
N LYS A 123 7.02 19.71 -13.14
CA LYS A 123 8.29 20.38 -13.39
C LYS A 123 9.11 20.52 -12.11
N ARG A 124 10.41 20.50 -12.27
CA ARG A 124 11.39 20.86 -11.26
C ARG A 124 11.43 22.37 -11.10
N GLU A 125 10.62 22.96 -10.21
CA GLU A 125 10.48 24.43 -10.14
C GLU A 125 11.69 25.09 -9.48
N ALA A 126 12.08 24.66 -8.28
CA ALA A 126 13.22 25.18 -7.57
C ALA A 126 13.99 24.03 -6.91
N MET A 127 15.27 24.01 -7.04
CA MET A 127 16.15 23.07 -6.32
C MET A 127 16.37 23.58 -4.90
N VAL A 128 16.09 22.75 -3.89
CA VAL A 128 16.24 23.11 -2.47
C VAL A 128 17.50 22.53 -1.85
N THR A 129 17.90 21.35 -2.28
CA THR A 129 19.17 20.72 -1.89
C THR A 129 19.63 19.71 -2.94
N ARG A 130 20.91 19.40 -2.90
CA ARG A 130 21.56 18.32 -3.66
C ARG A 130 22.29 17.33 -2.76
N TRP A 131 22.14 17.50 -1.44
CA TRP A 131 22.86 16.72 -0.46
C TRP A 131 21.97 15.68 0.16
N PRO A 132 22.35 14.38 0.12
CA PRO A 132 21.59 13.32 0.78
C PRO A 132 21.35 13.56 2.27
N SER A 133 22.30 14.25 2.96
CA SER A 133 22.18 14.60 4.37
C SER A 133 20.97 15.48 4.70
N ASP A 134 20.45 16.20 3.71
CA ASP A 134 19.32 17.10 3.90
C ASP A 134 17.95 16.42 3.59
N HIS A 135 17.95 15.22 3.02
CA HIS A 135 16.71 14.54 2.62
C HIS A 135 15.72 14.40 3.77
N ALA A 136 16.19 14.04 4.97
CA ALA A 136 15.34 13.92 6.15
C ALA A 136 14.66 15.25 6.54
N ARG A 137 15.35 16.38 6.36
CA ARG A 137 14.78 17.71 6.63
C ARG A 137 13.56 18.00 5.78
N TYR A 138 13.60 17.61 4.50
CA TYR A 138 12.55 17.82 3.52
C TYR A 138 11.53 16.67 3.45
N GLY A 139 11.74 15.59 4.23
CA GLY A 139 10.88 14.43 4.24
C GLY A 139 10.96 13.61 2.94
N VAL A 140 12.12 13.58 2.28
CA VAL A 140 12.31 12.87 0.99
C VAL A 140 13.29 11.69 1.08
N VAL A 141 13.49 11.15 2.28
CA VAL A 141 14.19 9.87 2.44
C VAL A 141 13.32 8.77 1.83
N ASP A 142 13.93 7.85 1.09
CA ASP A 142 13.20 6.76 0.43
C ASP A 142 12.63 5.77 1.47
N PRO A 143 11.33 5.44 1.45
CA PRO A 143 10.74 4.46 2.36
C PRO A 143 11.23 3.01 2.13
N GLU A 144 12.02 2.74 1.09
CA GLU A 144 12.69 1.44 0.87
C GLU A 144 13.95 1.25 1.74
N THR A 145 14.22 2.16 2.67
CA THR A 145 15.35 2.06 3.61
C THR A 145 15.20 0.87 4.56
N ASP A 146 16.28 0.11 4.77
CA ASP A 146 16.27 -1.16 5.49
C ASP A 146 15.94 -1.06 6.99
N SER A 147 16.14 0.11 7.60
CA SER A 147 15.86 0.33 9.04
C SER A 147 15.45 1.78 9.28
N VAL A 148 14.34 1.93 9.97
CA VAL A 148 13.76 3.23 10.34
C VAL A 148 13.56 3.27 11.83
N THR A 149 13.91 4.39 12.46
CA THR A 149 13.62 4.68 13.87
C THR A 149 12.45 5.67 13.97
N VAL A 150 11.83 5.75 15.15
CA VAL A 150 10.70 6.66 15.40
C VAL A 150 11.08 8.12 15.10
N ASP A 151 12.30 8.51 15.45
CA ASP A 151 12.79 9.90 15.27
C ASP A 151 13.02 10.22 13.77
N GLU A 152 13.17 9.22 12.93
CA GLU A 152 13.41 9.36 11.48
C GLU A 152 12.13 9.43 10.66
N LEU A 153 10.99 9.03 11.21
CA LEU A 153 9.70 8.95 10.48
C LEU A 153 9.33 10.24 9.74
N GLU A 154 9.52 11.40 10.39
CA GLU A 154 9.22 12.68 9.76
C GLU A 154 10.13 13.01 8.56
N GLY A 155 11.27 12.34 8.47
CA GLY A 155 12.23 12.50 7.38
C GLY A 155 11.94 11.64 6.17
N ILE A 156 11.01 10.67 6.28
CA ILE A 156 10.73 9.70 5.22
C ILE A 156 9.59 10.19 4.35
N GLY A 157 9.77 10.05 3.04
CA GLY A 157 8.78 10.43 2.04
C GLY A 157 7.79 9.30 1.71
N LYS A 158 6.79 9.65 0.92
CA LYS A 158 5.91 8.68 0.25
C LYS A 158 6.47 8.41 -1.13
N ARG A 159 6.72 7.14 -1.46
CA ARG A 159 7.17 6.78 -2.80
C ARG A 159 5.99 6.37 -3.66
N LEU A 160 5.75 7.13 -4.72
CA LEU A 160 4.73 6.89 -5.73
C LEU A 160 5.40 6.36 -6.99
N THR A 161 4.92 5.23 -7.51
CA THR A 161 5.47 4.64 -8.74
C THR A 161 4.36 4.21 -9.69
N PHE A 162 4.44 4.68 -10.93
CA PHE A 162 3.61 4.21 -12.04
C PHE A 162 4.41 3.26 -12.91
N ARG A 163 3.79 2.16 -13.32
CA ARG A 163 4.37 1.20 -14.25
C ARG A 163 3.44 0.97 -15.42
N GLY A 164 4.05 0.75 -16.55
CA GLY A 164 3.36 0.38 -17.78
C GLY A 164 3.32 -1.11 -18.00
N LYS A 165 3.05 -1.48 -19.25
CA LYS A 165 3.10 -2.86 -19.72
C LYS A 165 4.51 -3.41 -19.55
N ASP A 166 4.63 -4.69 -19.22
CA ASP A 166 5.91 -5.37 -18.97
C ASP A 166 6.69 -4.81 -17.75
N ASP A 167 5.96 -4.16 -16.81
CA ASP A 167 6.48 -3.66 -15.53
C ASP A 167 7.53 -2.54 -15.66
N GLU A 168 7.60 -1.86 -16.80
CA GLU A 168 8.47 -0.71 -17.00
C GLU A 168 8.05 0.46 -16.11
N VAL A 169 9.01 1.17 -15.52
CA VAL A 169 8.74 2.35 -14.70
C VAL A 169 8.50 3.56 -15.59
N LEU A 170 7.26 4.05 -15.60
CA LEU A 170 6.84 5.26 -16.33
C LEU A 170 7.21 6.53 -15.57
N ALA A 171 6.93 6.52 -14.25
CA ALA A 171 7.27 7.59 -13.35
C ALA A 171 7.44 7.07 -11.92
N SER A 172 8.39 7.63 -11.15
CA SER A 172 8.56 7.32 -9.75
C SER A 172 9.04 8.56 -8.99
N PHE A 173 8.32 8.92 -7.92
CA PHE A 173 8.58 10.12 -7.13
C PHE A 173 8.70 9.74 -5.66
N ILE A 174 9.59 10.41 -4.95
CA ILE A 174 9.58 10.47 -3.50
C ILE A 174 9.01 11.84 -3.14
N ILE A 175 7.83 11.85 -2.56
CA ILE A 175 7.07 13.03 -2.18
C ILE A 175 7.24 13.24 -0.69
N GLY A 176 7.81 14.36 -0.34
CA GLY A 176 8.12 14.75 1.03
C GLY A 176 7.10 15.69 1.65
N LYS A 177 7.60 16.55 2.54
CA LYS A 177 6.80 17.55 3.25
C LYS A 177 6.25 18.59 2.28
N GLN A 178 5.14 19.21 2.67
CA GLN A 178 4.60 20.38 1.98
C GLN A 178 5.46 21.60 2.25
N GLU A 179 5.61 22.49 1.27
CA GLU A 179 6.27 23.78 1.45
C GLU A 179 5.46 24.64 2.41
N GLU A 180 6.12 25.21 3.43
CA GLU A 180 5.45 25.98 4.47
C GLU A 180 4.68 27.16 3.88
N GLY A 181 3.40 27.27 4.25
CA GLY A 181 2.51 28.36 3.81
C GLY A 181 2.09 28.31 2.33
N LYS A 182 2.31 27.18 1.65
CA LYS A 182 1.89 26.98 0.25
C LYS A 182 1.03 25.73 0.12
N GLU A 183 -0.13 25.88 -0.51
CA GLU A 183 -0.96 24.74 -0.89
C GLU A 183 -0.40 24.07 -2.15
N ASN A 184 -0.52 22.76 -2.25
CA ASN A 184 -0.15 21.95 -3.43
C ASN A 184 1.34 22.04 -3.86
N ARG A 185 2.23 22.55 -3.00
CA ARG A 185 3.67 22.58 -3.27
C ARG A 185 4.41 21.69 -2.28
N PHE A 186 5.13 20.72 -2.83
CA PHE A 186 5.81 19.68 -2.07
C PHE A 186 7.29 19.60 -2.42
N TYR A 187 8.08 19.11 -1.48
CA TYR A 187 9.44 18.69 -1.77
C TYR A 187 9.39 17.34 -2.47
N VAL A 188 10.01 17.25 -3.65
CA VAL A 188 9.95 16.07 -4.49
C VAL A 188 11.36 15.69 -4.93
N ARG A 189 11.65 14.40 -4.88
CA ARG A 189 12.91 13.83 -5.33
C ARG A 189 12.66 12.67 -6.30
N HIS A 190 13.47 12.59 -7.35
CA HIS A 190 13.55 11.39 -8.18
C HIS A 190 14.31 10.29 -7.40
N PRO A 191 13.84 9.04 -7.31
CA PRO A 191 14.49 8.00 -6.50
C PRO A 191 15.99 7.77 -6.80
N ALA A 192 16.39 7.91 -8.06
CA ALA A 192 17.77 7.73 -8.50
C ALA A 192 18.61 9.01 -8.48
N GLU A 193 18.10 10.12 -7.94
CA GLU A 193 18.79 11.42 -7.89
C GLU A 193 18.90 11.89 -6.44
N ASP A 194 19.96 12.65 -6.13
CA ASP A 194 20.15 13.26 -4.82
C ASP A 194 19.47 14.63 -4.72
N GLU A 195 19.23 15.27 -5.86
CA GLU A 195 18.64 16.60 -5.92
C GLU A 195 17.15 16.57 -5.54
N THR A 196 16.80 17.41 -4.60
CA THR A 196 15.42 17.64 -4.17
C THR A 196 14.91 18.96 -4.72
N TYR A 197 13.70 18.93 -5.25
CA TYR A 197 13.06 20.08 -5.88
C TYR A 197 11.73 20.40 -5.20
N ILE A 198 11.26 21.64 -5.37
CA ILE A 198 9.87 21.98 -5.17
C ILE A 198 9.13 21.65 -6.46
N ALA A 199 7.96 21.04 -6.32
CA ALA A 199 7.04 20.80 -7.42
C ALA A 199 5.60 21.05 -6.97
N GLU A 200 4.78 21.52 -7.90
CA GLU A 200 3.34 21.63 -7.68
C GLU A 200 2.68 20.28 -7.94
N LEU A 201 2.00 19.76 -6.91
CA LEU A 201 1.34 18.46 -6.93
C LEU A 201 -0.07 18.61 -6.37
N SER A 202 -1.06 18.20 -7.15
CA SER A 202 -2.44 18.06 -6.70
C SER A 202 -2.83 16.58 -6.76
N ILE A 203 -2.27 15.79 -5.84
CA ILE A 203 -2.43 14.33 -5.82
C ILE A 203 -3.07 13.93 -4.50
N ASP A 204 -4.17 13.22 -4.58
CA ASP A 204 -4.70 12.43 -3.48
C ASP A 204 -4.10 11.02 -3.57
N LEU A 205 -3.17 10.71 -2.66
CA LEU A 205 -2.51 9.42 -2.56
C LEU A 205 -3.14 8.62 -1.43
N SER A 206 -4.33 8.13 -1.65
CA SER A 206 -4.93 7.22 -0.69
C SER A 206 -4.27 5.85 -0.75
N THR A 207 -3.89 5.35 0.43
CA THR A 207 -3.46 3.96 0.65
C THR A 207 -4.54 3.12 1.30
N LYS A 208 -5.76 3.68 1.46
CA LYS A 208 -6.89 2.98 2.08
C LYS A 208 -7.57 2.09 1.05
N PHE A 209 -7.80 0.85 1.40
CA PHE A 209 -8.46 -0.14 0.57
C PHE A 209 -9.83 0.34 0.06
N GLY A 210 -10.65 0.93 0.94
CA GLY A 210 -12.01 1.39 0.63
C GLY A 210 -12.09 2.42 -0.49
N ASP A 211 -11.02 3.22 -0.71
CA ASP A 211 -11.01 4.24 -1.75
C ASP A 211 -10.81 3.66 -3.17
N TRP A 212 -10.44 2.38 -3.25
CA TRP A 212 -10.11 1.69 -4.51
C TRP A 212 -11.09 0.59 -4.89
N VAL A 213 -12.11 0.36 -4.07
CA VAL A 213 -13.11 -0.69 -4.29
C VAL A 213 -14.52 -0.13 -4.15
N LYS A 214 -15.48 -0.80 -4.76
CA LYS A 214 -16.87 -0.57 -4.43
C LYS A 214 -17.13 -1.19 -3.06
N THR A 215 -17.40 -0.35 -2.06
CA THR A 215 -17.49 -0.78 -0.66
C THR A 215 -18.84 -1.40 -0.30
N ASP A 216 -19.91 -1.11 -1.04
CA ASP A 216 -21.23 -1.68 -0.80
C ASP A 216 -21.21 -3.20 -0.91
N LEU A 217 -21.42 -3.90 0.23
CA LEU A 217 -21.33 -5.36 0.26
C LEU A 217 -22.46 -6.04 -0.52
N LEU A 218 -23.70 -5.58 -0.33
CA LEU A 218 -24.87 -6.17 -0.95
C LEU A 218 -25.33 -5.42 -2.20
N ASP A 219 -25.00 -4.14 -2.31
CA ASP A 219 -25.41 -3.24 -3.40
C ASP A 219 -26.93 -3.24 -3.63
N ILE A 220 -27.69 -3.15 -2.54
CA ILE A 220 -29.15 -3.16 -2.53
C ILE A 220 -29.68 -2.00 -1.70
N GLN A 221 -30.91 -1.60 -1.96
CA GLN A 221 -31.61 -0.63 -1.11
C GLN A 221 -32.53 -1.34 -0.12
N GLY A 222 -32.80 -0.72 1.03
CA GLY A 222 -33.72 -1.28 2.02
C GLY A 222 -35.13 -1.56 1.46
N SER A 223 -35.58 -0.81 0.44
CA SER A 223 -36.81 -1.06 -0.29
C SER A 223 -36.81 -2.39 -1.03
N ASP A 224 -35.67 -2.86 -1.48
CA ASP A 224 -35.56 -4.08 -2.29
C ASP A 224 -35.62 -5.34 -1.43
N ILE A 225 -35.38 -5.22 -0.13
CA ILE A 225 -35.41 -6.33 0.80
C ILE A 225 -36.87 -6.69 1.09
N LEU A 226 -37.29 -7.91 0.73
CA LEU A 226 -38.62 -8.44 0.96
C LEU A 226 -38.66 -9.56 1.98
N LYS A 227 -37.53 -10.17 2.28
CA LYS A 227 -37.41 -11.29 3.21
C LYS A 227 -36.17 -11.17 4.05
N VAL A 228 -36.29 -11.45 5.36
CA VAL A 228 -35.19 -11.52 6.31
C VAL A 228 -35.40 -12.73 7.20
N ASP A 229 -34.49 -13.70 7.12
CA ASP A 229 -34.48 -14.87 8.01
C ASP A 229 -33.24 -14.76 8.90
N LEU A 230 -33.46 -14.49 10.18
CA LEU A 230 -32.38 -14.39 11.19
C LEU A 230 -32.35 -15.67 12.01
N GLN A 231 -31.17 -16.25 12.15
CA GLN A 231 -30.86 -17.34 13.06
C GLN A 231 -29.88 -16.85 14.11
N ASP A 232 -30.36 -16.65 15.31
CA ASP A 232 -29.58 -16.33 16.50
C ASP A 232 -29.44 -17.58 17.36
N TYR A 233 -28.24 -17.86 17.85
CA TYR A 233 -27.92 -19.02 18.66
C TYR A 233 -26.73 -18.80 19.57
N SER A 234 -26.65 -19.60 20.64
CA SER A 234 -25.56 -19.58 21.59
C SER A 234 -24.70 -20.84 21.46
N PHE A 235 -23.43 -20.75 21.84
CA PHE A 235 -22.54 -21.89 21.93
C PHE A 235 -22.28 -22.27 23.37
N GLU A 236 -22.39 -23.56 23.67
CA GLU A 236 -21.95 -24.15 24.94
C GLU A 236 -20.76 -25.07 24.72
N GLU A 237 -19.75 -24.93 25.57
CA GLU A 237 -18.63 -25.86 25.61
C GLU A 237 -19.09 -27.15 26.32
N ARG A 238 -19.03 -28.28 25.60
CA ARG A 238 -19.29 -29.61 26.15
C ARG A 238 -18.03 -30.46 26.02
N GLY A 239 -17.17 -30.34 27.02
CA GLY A 239 -15.84 -31.00 27.01
C GLY A 239 -14.96 -30.38 25.92
N MET A 240 -14.57 -31.18 24.91
CA MET A 240 -13.77 -30.73 23.76
C MET A 240 -14.60 -30.35 22.53
N SER A 241 -15.93 -30.33 22.65
CA SER A 241 -16.82 -29.96 21.55
C SER A 241 -17.68 -28.73 21.90
N LEU A 242 -18.00 -27.94 20.88
CA LEU A 242 -18.96 -26.83 20.97
C LEU A 242 -20.32 -27.32 20.47
N ALA A 243 -21.36 -27.09 21.23
CA ALA A 243 -22.72 -27.39 20.83
C ALA A 243 -23.52 -26.10 20.65
N VAL A 244 -24.29 -26.02 19.57
CA VAL A 244 -25.23 -24.91 19.36
C VAL A 244 -26.46 -25.14 20.27
N THR A 245 -26.81 -24.08 21.00
CA THR A 245 -27.95 -24.09 21.93
C THR A 245 -28.74 -22.81 21.73
N ASN A 246 -29.98 -22.80 22.29
CA ASN A 246 -30.86 -21.63 22.30
C ASN A 246 -31.06 -20.98 20.91
N THR A 247 -31.26 -21.80 19.87
CA THR A 247 -31.56 -21.27 18.54
C THR A 247 -32.87 -20.54 18.51
N ILE A 248 -32.82 -19.26 18.19
CA ILE A 248 -33.98 -18.43 17.94
C ILE A 248 -34.03 -18.14 16.44
N GLU A 249 -35.12 -18.52 15.79
CA GLU A 249 -35.33 -18.25 14.38
C GLU A 249 -36.42 -17.18 14.23
N THR A 250 -36.07 -16.09 13.53
CA THR A 250 -37.01 -14.99 13.24
C THR A 250 -37.14 -14.83 11.75
N LYS A 251 -38.31 -15.02 11.22
CA LYS A 251 -38.58 -14.87 9.79
C LYS A 251 -39.54 -13.70 9.57
N LEU A 252 -39.06 -12.74 8.81
CA LEU A 252 -39.78 -11.53 8.42
C LEU A 252 -40.00 -11.54 6.91
N THR A 253 -41.21 -11.23 6.49
CA THR A 253 -41.53 -11.15 5.06
C THR A 253 -42.49 -9.99 4.82
N ARG A 254 -42.39 -9.39 3.64
CA ARG A 254 -43.37 -8.47 3.06
C ARG A 254 -43.56 -8.77 1.58
N PRO A 255 -44.76 -8.72 1.03
CA PRO A 255 -44.99 -9.01 -0.40
C PRO A 255 -44.39 -7.96 -1.33
N THR A 256 -44.43 -6.69 -0.92
CA THR A 256 -43.83 -5.55 -1.66
C THR A 256 -43.24 -4.54 -0.69
N SER A 257 -42.46 -3.60 -1.20
CA SER A 257 -41.89 -2.51 -0.39
C SER A 257 -42.88 -1.57 0.25
N ALA A 258 -44.07 -1.50 -0.30
CA ALA A 258 -45.17 -0.66 0.20
C ALA A 258 -46.02 -1.32 1.30
N GLU A 259 -45.85 -2.60 1.52
CA GLU A 259 -46.62 -3.36 2.51
C GLU A 259 -45.86 -3.55 3.81
N ASP A 260 -46.62 -3.76 4.89
CA ASP A 260 -46.11 -3.97 6.23
C ASP A 260 -45.38 -5.32 6.35
N TRP A 261 -44.38 -5.34 7.20
CA TRP A 261 -43.67 -6.55 7.56
C TRP A 261 -44.51 -7.50 8.38
N LYS A 262 -44.48 -8.77 8.07
CA LYS A 262 -45.11 -9.85 8.84
C LYS A 262 -44.03 -10.75 9.42
N MET A 263 -44.22 -11.18 10.66
CA MET A 263 -43.34 -12.13 11.34
C MET A 263 -44.03 -13.50 11.39
N GLU A 264 -43.35 -14.52 10.90
CA GLU A 264 -43.86 -15.89 10.95
C GLU A 264 -44.04 -16.35 12.40
N GLY A 265 -45.21 -16.93 12.71
CA GLY A 265 -45.53 -17.44 14.05
C GLY A 265 -45.92 -16.37 15.10
N LEU A 266 -46.04 -15.09 14.71
CA LEU A 266 -46.50 -14.04 15.61
C LEU A 266 -48.01 -14.11 15.81
N ASP A 267 -48.45 -14.14 17.09
CA ASP A 267 -49.84 -13.95 17.44
C ASP A 267 -50.20 -12.46 17.36
N GLU A 268 -50.71 -12.03 16.20
CA GLU A 268 -51.10 -10.64 15.94
C GLU A 268 -52.24 -10.11 16.82
N THR A 269 -52.96 -11.01 17.56
CA THR A 269 -54.01 -10.59 18.49
C THR A 269 -53.44 -10.03 19.79
N THR A 270 -52.23 -10.43 20.17
CA THR A 270 -51.59 -10.06 21.44
C THR A 270 -50.31 -9.27 21.25
N LYS A 271 -49.66 -9.33 20.07
CA LYS A 271 -48.38 -8.71 19.79
C LYS A 271 -48.41 -8.03 18.43
N GLN A 272 -47.58 -7.00 18.29
CA GLN A 272 -47.34 -6.30 17.03
C GLN A 272 -45.85 -6.35 16.65
N VAL A 273 -45.61 -6.31 15.37
CA VAL A 273 -44.27 -6.19 14.84
C VAL A 273 -43.72 -4.81 15.17
N ASN A 274 -42.48 -4.74 15.66
CA ASN A 274 -41.79 -3.47 15.86
C ASN A 274 -41.20 -2.98 14.53
N THR A 275 -41.99 -2.16 13.84
CA THR A 275 -41.63 -1.63 12.50
C THR A 275 -40.35 -0.77 12.52
N GLU A 276 -40.12 -0.04 13.62
CA GLU A 276 -38.91 0.79 13.78
C GLU A 276 -37.67 -0.07 13.86
N ALA A 277 -37.69 -1.13 14.67
CA ALA A 277 -36.56 -2.07 14.78
C ALA A 277 -36.30 -2.79 13.45
N ILE A 278 -37.32 -3.20 12.72
CA ILE A 278 -37.17 -3.82 11.40
C ILE A 278 -36.57 -2.83 10.41
N SER A 279 -37.08 -1.59 10.37
CA SER A 279 -36.57 -0.56 9.48
C SER A 279 -35.08 -0.26 9.76
N ALA A 280 -34.71 -0.19 11.04
CA ALA A 280 -33.31 -0.02 11.44
C ALA A 280 -32.43 -1.20 10.94
N THR A 281 -32.89 -2.44 11.12
CA THR A 281 -32.19 -3.64 10.65
C THR A 281 -32.03 -3.64 9.12
N VAL A 282 -33.10 -3.35 8.39
CA VAL A 282 -33.11 -3.30 6.92
C VAL A 282 -32.16 -2.21 6.40
N ASN A 283 -32.14 -1.03 7.02
CA ASN A 283 -31.23 0.03 6.65
C ASN A 283 -29.77 -0.37 6.95
N THR A 284 -29.52 -0.97 8.11
CA THR A 284 -28.17 -1.47 8.44
C THR A 284 -27.69 -2.52 7.43
N LEU A 285 -28.57 -3.38 6.94
CA LEU A 285 -28.23 -4.37 5.91
C LEU A 285 -27.93 -3.72 4.56
N ALA A 286 -28.71 -2.70 4.18
CA ALA A 286 -28.45 -1.94 2.96
C ALA A 286 -27.13 -1.13 3.02
N ASP A 287 -26.75 -0.67 4.22
CA ASP A 287 -25.55 0.12 4.46
C ASP A 287 -24.31 -0.72 4.79
N LEU A 288 -24.39 -2.07 4.66
CA LEU A 288 -23.22 -2.92 4.93
C LEU A 288 -22.08 -2.63 3.99
N ALA A 289 -20.93 -2.25 4.54
CA ALA A 289 -19.75 -1.89 3.79
C ALA A 289 -18.60 -2.90 4.00
N ILE A 290 -17.84 -3.12 2.93
CA ILE A 290 -16.60 -3.91 2.96
C ILE A 290 -15.52 -3.02 3.54
N ALA A 291 -15.00 -3.36 4.72
CA ALA A 291 -13.88 -2.66 5.34
C ALA A 291 -12.53 -3.33 5.04
N GLY A 292 -12.52 -4.62 4.75
CA GLY A 292 -11.34 -5.40 4.40
C GLY A 292 -11.71 -6.75 3.84
N VAL A 293 -10.76 -7.45 3.25
CA VAL A 293 -11.00 -8.72 2.58
C VAL A 293 -9.99 -9.78 2.97
N ARG A 294 -10.43 -11.03 2.96
CA ARG A 294 -9.59 -12.21 3.18
C ARG A 294 -9.95 -13.30 2.19
N PRO A 295 -8.99 -14.13 1.80
CA PRO A 295 -9.30 -15.32 1.04
C PRO A 295 -10.23 -16.24 1.85
N LYS A 296 -11.19 -16.83 1.15
CA LYS A 296 -11.94 -17.95 1.71
C LYS A 296 -10.96 -19.09 2.04
N GLN A 297 -11.18 -19.75 3.17
CA GLN A 297 -10.32 -20.84 3.62
C GLN A 297 -10.29 -21.97 2.59
N PRO A 298 -9.10 -22.46 2.21
CA PRO A 298 -9.01 -23.69 1.44
C PRO A 298 -9.70 -24.82 2.19
N GLY A 299 -10.50 -25.60 1.48
CA GLY A 299 -11.25 -26.71 2.09
C GLY A 299 -12.73 -26.41 2.39
N LEU A 300 -13.23 -25.24 1.96
CA LEU A 300 -14.66 -24.93 1.91
C LEU A 300 -15.13 -24.82 0.45
N THR A 301 -16.32 -25.39 0.14
CA THR A 301 -17.00 -25.24 -1.14
C THR A 301 -17.57 -23.84 -1.34
N GLY A 302 -18.20 -23.56 -2.48
CA GLY A 302 -18.94 -22.33 -2.74
C GLY A 302 -20.07 -22.11 -1.73
N GLU A 303 -20.73 -23.17 -1.32
CA GLU A 303 -21.84 -23.21 -0.37
C GLU A 303 -21.39 -23.25 1.10
N LEU A 304 -20.10 -23.05 1.36
CA LEU A 304 -19.47 -23.07 2.68
C LEU A 304 -19.56 -24.44 3.40
N GLU A 305 -19.59 -25.50 2.63
CA GLU A 305 -19.50 -26.88 3.12
C GLU A 305 -18.07 -27.37 3.08
N LEU A 306 -17.77 -28.44 3.82
CA LEU A 306 -16.45 -29.06 3.81
C LEU A 306 -16.13 -29.67 2.43
N ASP A 307 -15.10 -29.18 1.77
CA ASP A 307 -14.60 -29.73 0.51
C ASP A 307 -13.69 -30.93 0.75
N ARG A 308 -14.26 -32.12 0.63
CA ARG A 308 -13.53 -33.38 0.78
C ARG A 308 -12.47 -33.63 -0.29
N SER A 309 -12.51 -32.93 -1.41
CA SER A 309 -11.48 -33.02 -2.45
C SER A 309 -10.18 -32.34 -2.06
N VAL A 310 -10.26 -31.35 -1.20
CA VAL A 310 -9.15 -30.56 -0.67
C VAL A 310 -8.73 -31.07 0.71
N VAL A 311 -9.72 -31.39 1.55
CA VAL A 311 -9.51 -31.85 2.95
C VAL A 311 -9.70 -33.35 3.03
N ALA A 312 -8.61 -34.09 2.77
CA ALA A 312 -8.67 -35.55 2.59
C ALA A 312 -8.59 -36.35 3.88
N ASN A 313 -8.07 -35.79 4.97
CA ASN A 313 -7.83 -36.53 6.23
C ASN A 313 -8.23 -35.73 7.47
N GLN A 314 -8.35 -36.41 8.61
CA GLN A 314 -8.79 -35.79 9.86
C GLN A 314 -7.89 -34.63 10.33
N ARG A 315 -6.58 -34.72 10.10
CA ARG A 315 -5.65 -33.63 10.51
C ARG A 315 -5.90 -32.33 9.74
N ASP A 316 -6.29 -32.45 8.47
CA ASP A 316 -6.60 -31.28 7.67
C ASP A 316 -7.94 -30.69 8.10
N VAL A 317 -8.93 -31.54 8.47
CA VAL A 317 -10.20 -31.09 9.09
C VAL A 317 -9.92 -30.33 10.39
N ASP A 318 -9.09 -30.90 11.27
CA ASP A 318 -8.77 -30.29 12.57
C ASP A 318 -8.05 -28.95 12.40
N ARG A 319 -7.15 -28.85 11.42
CA ARG A 319 -6.44 -27.61 11.10
C ARG A 319 -7.42 -26.54 10.56
N LEU A 320 -8.27 -26.91 9.63
CA LEU A 320 -9.31 -26.03 9.10
C LEU A 320 -10.26 -25.58 10.22
N GLN A 321 -10.70 -26.50 11.06
CA GLN A 321 -11.58 -26.21 12.19
C GLN A 321 -10.94 -25.21 13.17
N ASN A 322 -9.66 -25.39 13.52
CA ASN A 322 -8.95 -24.46 14.41
C ASN A 322 -8.80 -23.06 13.81
N ASP A 323 -8.52 -22.96 12.51
CA ASP A 323 -8.43 -21.68 11.83
C ASP A 323 -9.81 -20.97 11.77
N LEU A 324 -10.86 -21.71 11.43
CA LEU A 324 -12.23 -21.18 11.43
C LEU A 324 -12.65 -20.72 12.82
N MET A 325 -12.37 -21.49 13.87
CA MET A 325 -12.68 -21.13 15.26
C MET A 325 -12.03 -19.82 15.69
N SER A 326 -10.79 -19.57 15.25
CA SER A 326 -10.10 -18.31 15.55
C SER A 326 -10.83 -17.09 15.01
N ARG A 327 -11.62 -17.28 13.95
CA ARG A 327 -12.42 -16.24 13.28
C ARG A 327 -13.89 -16.23 13.72
N GLY A 328 -14.28 -17.14 14.61
CA GLY A 328 -15.66 -17.25 15.07
C GLY A 328 -16.56 -18.09 14.16
N PHE A 329 -16.00 -19.04 13.45
CA PHE A 329 -16.74 -20.00 12.63
C PHE A 329 -16.48 -21.44 13.08
N LEU A 330 -17.45 -22.32 12.82
CA LEU A 330 -17.39 -23.73 13.17
C LEU A 330 -17.92 -24.57 12.03
N LEU A 331 -17.38 -25.80 11.90
CA LEU A 331 -17.97 -26.81 11.05
C LEU A 331 -18.87 -27.71 11.86
N GLN A 332 -20.12 -27.82 11.47
CA GLN A 332 -21.10 -28.72 12.11
C GLN A 332 -21.80 -29.59 11.06
N PRO A 333 -22.29 -30.78 11.46
CA PRO A 333 -23.14 -31.58 10.61
C PRO A 333 -24.36 -30.80 10.14
N SER A 334 -24.63 -30.88 8.83
CA SER A 334 -25.83 -30.29 8.27
C SER A 334 -27.09 -30.94 8.84
N LYS A 335 -28.16 -30.16 9.06
CA LYS A 335 -29.46 -30.69 9.50
C LYS A 335 -30.07 -31.63 8.46
N SER A 336 -29.77 -31.42 7.18
CA SER A 336 -30.27 -32.21 6.05
C SER A 336 -29.46 -33.48 5.79
N ASN A 337 -28.16 -33.43 6.04
CA ASN A 337 -27.27 -34.58 5.85
C ASN A 337 -26.16 -34.56 6.95
N PRO A 338 -26.23 -35.43 7.95
CA PRO A 338 -25.24 -35.47 9.03
C PRO A 338 -23.82 -35.81 8.59
N GLU A 339 -23.62 -36.36 7.40
CA GLU A 339 -22.27 -36.66 6.85
C GLU A 339 -21.62 -35.42 6.23
N GLU A 340 -22.39 -34.39 5.92
CA GLU A 340 -21.93 -33.13 5.36
C GLU A 340 -21.69 -32.12 6.50
N LEU A 341 -20.47 -31.58 6.55
CA LEU A 341 -20.12 -30.52 7.49
C LEU A 341 -20.30 -29.17 6.79
N ARG A 342 -21.12 -28.31 7.36
CA ARG A 342 -21.30 -26.93 6.89
C ARG A 342 -20.76 -25.93 7.89
N LEU A 343 -20.41 -24.74 7.36
CA LEU A 343 -19.99 -23.60 8.17
C LEU A 343 -21.21 -23.05 8.94
N ILE A 344 -21.00 -22.78 10.22
CA ILE A 344 -21.88 -21.98 11.06
C ILE A 344 -21.10 -20.84 11.69
N ALA A 345 -21.76 -19.75 11.98
CA ALA A 345 -21.12 -18.54 12.51
C ALA A 345 -21.44 -18.32 13.98
N ARG A 346 -20.48 -17.82 14.75
CA ARG A 346 -20.62 -17.65 16.21
C ARG A 346 -21.68 -16.64 16.60
N GLU A 347 -21.79 -15.55 15.85
CA GLU A 347 -22.71 -14.43 16.14
C GLU A 347 -24.01 -14.55 15.33
N GLY A 348 -24.28 -15.74 14.75
CA GLY A 348 -25.53 -16.00 14.03
C GLY A 348 -25.41 -15.93 12.50
N GLU A 349 -26.53 -16.22 11.86
CA GLU A 349 -26.68 -16.24 10.40
C GLU A 349 -27.91 -15.43 10.00
N LEU A 350 -27.84 -14.81 8.83
CA LEU A 350 -28.95 -14.03 8.29
C LEU A 350 -29.06 -14.28 6.78
N ALA A 351 -30.26 -14.63 6.34
CA ALA A 351 -30.59 -14.70 4.93
C ALA A 351 -31.48 -13.53 4.53
N VAL A 352 -31.12 -12.86 3.42
CA VAL A 352 -31.83 -11.72 2.86
C VAL A 352 -32.37 -12.08 1.50
N GLY A 353 -33.65 -11.93 1.25
CA GLY A 353 -34.28 -12.10 -0.06
C GLY A 353 -34.73 -10.77 -0.63
N THR A 354 -34.44 -10.52 -1.91
CA THR A 354 -34.76 -9.27 -2.59
C THR A 354 -35.91 -9.40 -3.58
N ALA A 355 -36.43 -8.27 -4.00
CA ALA A 355 -37.52 -8.18 -5.00
C ALA A 355 -37.08 -8.79 -6.36
N ASP A 356 -35.82 -8.73 -6.70
CA ASP A 356 -35.24 -9.30 -7.95
C ASP A 356 -35.04 -10.82 -7.86
N GLY A 357 -35.41 -11.44 -6.73
CA GLY A 357 -35.26 -12.87 -6.51
C GLY A 357 -33.85 -13.31 -6.12
N LEU A 358 -32.94 -12.38 -5.82
CA LEU A 358 -31.63 -12.69 -5.25
C LEU A 358 -31.77 -13.07 -3.77
N SER A 359 -30.91 -13.96 -3.33
CA SER A 359 -30.79 -14.33 -1.92
C SER A 359 -29.35 -14.21 -1.48
N TYR A 360 -29.13 -13.44 -0.43
CA TYR A 360 -27.82 -13.29 0.23
C TYR A 360 -27.84 -14.06 1.53
N GLN A 361 -26.78 -14.80 1.81
CA GLN A 361 -26.59 -15.45 3.10
C GLN A 361 -25.36 -14.90 3.79
N LEU A 362 -25.55 -14.33 4.96
CA LEU A 362 -24.54 -13.70 5.78
C LEU A 362 -24.26 -14.56 7.02
N HIS A 363 -22.99 -14.78 7.29
CA HIS A 363 -22.52 -15.51 8.45
C HIS A 363 -21.66 -14.57 9.30
N PHE A 364 -22.08 -14.32 10.54
CA PHE A 364 -21.42 -13.37 11.42
C PHE A 364 -20.43 -14.10 12.35
N GLY A 365 -19.16 -13.99 12.04
CA GLY A 365 -18.09 -14.50 12.88
C GLY A 365 -17.81 -13.60 14.08
N ARG A 366 -16.60 -13.71 14.65
CA ARG A 366 -16.17 -12.86 15.76
C ARG A 366 -16.03 -11.41 15.29
N ALA A 367 -16.55 -10.46 16.07
CA ALA A 367 -16.28 -9.05 15.89
C ALA A 367 -14.75 -8.80 15.97
N PHE A 368 -14.25 -8.03 15.02
CA PHE A 368 -12.85 -7.65 14.98
C PHE A 368 -12.59 -6.44 15.86
N ALA A 369 -11.53 -6.51 16.68
CA ALA A 369 -11.08 -5.40 17.51
C ALA A 369 -9.59 -5.18 17.21
N GLY A 370 -9.31 -4.30 16.25
CA GLY A 370 -7.96 -3.96 15.80
C GLY A 370 -7.94 -2.59 15.16
N SER A 371 -6.78 -2.17 14.63
CA SER A 371 -6.65 -0.94 13.87
C SER A 371 -7.32 -1.08 12.49
N ASP A 372 -7.62 0.05 11.85
CA ASP A 372 -8.17 0.07 10.48
C ASP A 372 -7.26 -0.67 9.49
N GLU A 373 -5.93 -0.52 9.62
CA GLU A 373 -4.97 -1.22 8.77
C GLU A 373 -4.98 -2.74 8.98
N GLU A 374 -5.09 -3.20 10.23
CA GLU A 374 -5.23 -4.63 10.52
C GLU A 374 -6.56 -5.17 9.99
N LEU A 375 -7.61 -4.35 9.99
CA LEU A 375 -8.91 -4.69 9.42
C LEU A 375 -8.80 -4.86 7.90
N GLU A 376 -8.19 -3.91 7.19
CA GLU A 376 -8.05 -3.92 5.74
C GLU A 376 -7.26 -5.15 5.24
N ILE A 377 -6.12 -5.42 5.85
CA ILE A 377 -5.21 -6.52 5.45
C ILE A 377 -5.72 -7.87 5.94
N GLY A 378 -6.66 -7.85 6.87
CA GLY A 378 -7.20 -9.05 7.49
C GLY A 378 -6.14 -9.80 8.29
N PHE A 379 -5.87 -9.43 9.54
CA PHE A 379 -4.90 -10.06 10.43
C PHE A 379 -3.68 -10.57 9.69
N SER A 380 -2.71 -9.71 9.44
CA SER A 380 -1.43 -10.19 8.99
C SER A 380 -0.97 -11.18 10.05
N THR A 381 -0.75 -12.39 9.64
CA THR A 381 -0.22 -13.51 10.37
C THR A 381 1.12 -13.16 11.03
N GLY A 382 1.12 -12.34 12.05
CA GLY A 382 2.32 -11.88 12.72
C GLY A 382 2.30 -12.06 14.22
N ALA A 383 1.16 -12.39 14.81
CA ALA A 383 1.09 -12.80 16.19
C ALA A 383 1.47 -14.28 16.31
N SER A 384 2.73 -14.60 16.06
CA SER A 384 3.37 -15.73 16.68
C SER A 384 3.40 -15.41 18.17
N SER A 385 2.41 -15.92 18.89
CA SER A 385 2.44 -15.99 20.34
C SER A 385 3.75 -16.64 20.78
N LYS A 386 4.58 -15.86 21.45
CA LYS A 386 5.55 -16.44 22.37
C LYS A 386 4.83 -16.90 23.62
#